data_26cdb2d4f451f6b2c64e2f28a376dcf4
#
_entry.id   26cdb2d4f451f6b2c64e2f28a376dcf4
#
_cell.length_a   1.000
_cell.length_b   1.000
_cell.length_c   1.000
_cell.angle_alpha   90.00
_cell.angle_beta   90.00
_cell.angle_gamma   90.00
#
_symmetry.space_group_name_H-M   'P 1'
#
loop_
_entity.id
_entity.type
_entity.pdbx_description
1 polymer ?
#
loop_
_entity_poly.entity_id
_entity_poly.type
_entity_poly.pdbx_seq_one_letter_code
_entity_poly.pdbx_strand_id
1 'polypeptide(L)'
;KELRSVGISATRYHAGLTPEERSKNQEDFVYDRKRVMVATNAFGMGIDKSNVSFVLHYNMPKNLENYYQEAGRAGRDGERAECILLFSLGDVQTAKYFIQNSHDNDELTPEQAEAAARRDRERLDVMVGYCKTTRCLRSYLLDYFGEHHTGGCGNCSNCTGEFVQTDITTEAQKILSGVARIQKRWPGGLGVVALVQMLRGAKDQKTLERGLDQFPTYGIMRDVPPQRMRLYLDALQEQGYLAETGDEFPVITLTAKAPAVLFHGEEVTMQERAATAQETQAKRRASRKKTAARTALSEADDSLL
;
A
#
# COMPACT_ATOMS: atom_id res chain seq x y z
N LYS A 1 -11.35 -21.20 -7.45
CA LYS A 1 -10.93 -22.35 -8.31
C LYS A 1 -9.48 -22.71 -8.01
N GLU A 2 -8.56 -21.75 -8.04
CA GLU A 2 -7.12 -21.95 -7.83
C GLU A 2 -6.76 -22.64 -6.50
N LEU A 3 -7.36 -22.25 -5.38
CA LEU A 3 -7.12 -22.94 -4.09
C LEU A 3 -7.47 -24.44 -4.15
N ARG A 4 -8.56 -24.77 -4.83
CA ARG A 4 -8.97 -26.17 -4.98
C ARG A 4 -8.04 -26.96 -5.92
N SER A 5 -7.47 -26.31 -6.95
CA SER A 5 -6.54 -26.97 -7.87
C SER A 5 -5.22 -27.35 -7.19
N VAL A 6 -4.87 -26.70 -6.08
CA VAL A 6 -3.70 -27.03 -5.24
C VAL A 6 -4.07 -27.86 -4.00
N GLY A 7 -5.27 -28.45 -3.98
CA GLY A 7 -5.71 -29.36 -2.90
C GLY A 7 -6.27 -28.70 -1.64
N ILE A 8 -6.48 -27.38 -1.65
CA ILE A 8 -7.05 -26.68 -0.49
C ILE A 8 -8.57 -26.80 -0.50
N SER A 9 -9.15 -27.34 0.59
CA SER A 9 -10.60 -27.45 0.77
C SER A 9 -11.21 -26.07 1.04
N ALA A 10 -11.68 -25.41 -0.04
CA ALA A 10 -12.20 -24.04 0.00
C ALA A 10 -13.63 -23.94 -0.52
N THR A 11 -14.39 -22.99 0.03
CA THR A 11 -15.68 -22.54 -0.49
C THR A 11 -15.70 -21.05 -0.70
N ARG A 12 -16.82 -20.50 -1.20
CA ARG A 12 -16.94 -19.07 -1.54
C ARG A 12 -18.24 -18.48 -0.99
N TYR A 13 -18.22 -17.17 -0.69
CA TYR A 13 -19.42 -16.44 -0.28
C TYR A 13 -19.38 -15.02 -0.87
N HIS A 14 -20.36 -14.68 -1.69
CA HIS A 14 -20.52 -13.34 -2.27
C HIS A 14 -21.96 -13.08 -2.68
N ALA A 15 -22.34 -11.83 -2.90
CA ALA A 15 -23.70 -11.42 -3.19
C ALA A 15 -24.30 -12.02 -4.49
N GLY A 16 -23.46 -12.41 -5.45
CA GLY A 16 -23.89 -13.05 -6.69
C GLY A 16 -24.23 -14.54 -6.59
N LEU A 17 -24.21 -15.14 -5.39
CA LEU A 17 -24.69 -16.51 -5.15
C LEU A 17 -26.17 -16.48 -4.77
N THR A 18 -26.89 -17.60 -5.06
CA THR A 18 -28.26 -17.78 -4.60
C THR A 18 -28.29 -17.87 -3.06
N PRO A 19 -29.44 -17.59 -2.42
CA PRO A 19 -29.59 -17.75 -0.96
C PRO A 19 -29.23 -19.16 -0.49
N GLU A 20 -29.64 -20.21 -1.24
CA GLU A 20 -29.39 -21.61 -0.94
C GLU A 20 -27.90 -21.95 -1.03
N GLU A 21 -27.20 -21.46 -2.06
CA GLU A 21 -25.75 -21.63 -2.20
C GLU A 21 -25.01 -20.91 -1.07
N ARG A 22 -25.45 -19.73 -0.67
CA ARG A 22 -24.86 -19.00 0.45
C ARG A 22 -24.99 -19.76 1.75
N SER A 23 -26.22 -20.24 2.08
CA SER A 23 -26.49 -21.02 3.27
C SER A 23 -25.63 -22.28 3.31
N LYS A 24 -25.62 -23.06 2.24
CA LYS A 24 -24.83 -24.29 2.13
C LYS A 24 -23.32 -24.03 2.30
N ASN A 25 -22.79 -23.02 1.61
CA ASN A 25 -21.37 -22.69 1.70
C ASN A 25 -20.97 -22.20 3.09
N GLN A 26 -21.85 -21.46 3.76
CA GLN A 26 -21.68 -21.02 5.13
C GLN A 26 -21.68 -22.21 6.10
N GLU A 27 -22.65 -23.10 6.00
CA GLU A 27 -22.69 -24.31 6.81
C GLU A 27 -21.47 -25.20 6.61
N ASP A 28 -21.03 -25.37 5.36
CA ASP A 28 -19.84 -26.15 5.03
C ASP A 28 -18.59 -25.59 5.72
N PHE A 29 -18.50 -24.26 5.88
CA PHE A 29 -17.42 -23.61 6.60
C PHE A 29 -17.59 -23.69 8.12
N VAL A 30 -18.78 -23.42 8.63
CA VAL A 30 -19.06 -23.44 10.08
C VAL A 30 -18.81 -24.84 10.67
N TYR A 31 -19.22 -25.88 9.97
CA TYR A 31 -19.05 -27.28 10.40
C TYR A 31 -17.73 -27.94 9.93
N ASP A 32 -16.72 -27.14 9.55
CA ASP A 32 -15.38 -27.61 9.15
C ASP A 32 -15.35 -28.55 7.93
N ARG A 33 -16.45 -28.69 7.18
CA ARG A 33 -16.47 -29.43 5.89
C ARG A 33 -15.61 -28.74 4.83
N LYS A 34 -15.44 -27.42 4.96
CA LYS A 34 -14.52 -26.59 4.17
C LYS A 34 -13.62 -25.78 5.09
N ARG A 35 -12.31 -25.90 4.91
CA ARG A 35 -11.30 -25.27 5.76
C ARG A 35 -11.10 -23.77 5.47
N VAL A 36 -11.39 -23.34 4.26
CA VAL A 36 -11.18 -21.95 3.82
C VAL A 36 -12.46 -21.40 3.22
N MET A 37 -12.86 -20.22 3.69
CA MET A 37 -13.91 -19.41 3.08
C MET A 37 -13.27 -18.25 2.34
N VAL A 38 -13.55 -18.13 1.03
CA VAL A 38 -13.20 -16.94 0.24
C VAL A 38 -14.45 -16.09 0.09
N ALA A 39 -14.43 -14.92 0.69
CA ALA A 39 -15.63 -14.09 0.79
C ALA A 39 -15.38 -12.63 0.40
N THR A 40 -16.45 -11.96 -0.03
CA THR A 40 -16.52 -10.49 -0.06
C THR A 40 -17.13 -9.98 1.24
N ASN A 41 -17.21 -8.66 1.41
CA ASN A 41 -17.81 -8.00 2.60
C ASN A 41 -19.23 -8.50 2.94
N ALA A 42 -19.92 -9.14 1.98
CA ALA A 42 -21.22 -9.76 2.21
C ALA A 42 -21.19 -10.92 3.24
N PHE A 43 -20.02 -11.48 3.54
CA PHE A 43 -19.81 -12.55 4.52
C PHE A 43 -19.54 -11.96 5.91
N GLY A 44 -20.31 -11.02 6.35
CA GLY A 44 -19.93 -10.28 7.55
C GLY A 44 -20.86 -10.39 8.75
N MET A 45 -22.15 -10.40 8.56
CA MET A 45 -23.10 -10.32 9.65
C MET A 45 -23.63 -11.71 10.02
N GLY A 46 -23.39 -12.15 11.26
CA GLY A 46 -24.01 -13.34 11.82
C GLY A 46 -23.23 -14.66 11.75
N ILE A 47 -21.92 -14.63 11.48
CA ILE A 47 -21.11 -15.85 11.53
C ILE A 47 -20.48 -15.98 12.89
N ASP A 48 -20.97 -16.95 13.65
CA ASP A 48 -20.41 -17.35 14.93
C ASP A 48 -19.60 -18.66 14.73
N LYS A 49 -18.36 -18.50 14.25
CA LYS A 49 -17.37 -19.57 14.20
C LYS A 49 -16.20 -19.15 15.08
N SER A 50 -15.99 -19.88 16.17
CA SER A 50 -14.96 -19.53 17.16
C SER A 50 -13.54 -19.90 16.68
N ASN A 51 -13.38 -21.04 16.02
CA ASN A 51 -12.08 -21.61 15.64
C ASN A 51 -11.53 -21.11 14.29
N VAL A 52 -11.65 -19.82 14.03
CA VAL A 52 -11.01 -19.20 12.85
C VAL A 52 -9.55 -18.90 13.17
N SER A 53 -8.64 -19.68 12.62
CA SER A 53 -7.19 -19.56 12.88
C SER A 53 -6.48 -18.47 12.08
N PHE A 54 -7.09 -17.96 11.00
CA PHE A 54 -6.55 -16.81 10.27
C PHE A 54 -7.64 -16.04 9.51
N VAL A 55 -7.39 -14.73 9.36
CA VAL A 55 -8.11 -13.86 8.43
C VAL A 55 -7.09 -13.21 7.50
N LEU A 56 -7.27 -13.38 6.19
CA LEU A 56 -6.41 -12.81 5.16
C LEU A 56 -7.20 -11.81 4.32
N HIS A 57 -6.82 -10.55 4.40
CA HIS A 57 -7.31 -9.51 3.51
C HIS A 57 -6.44 -9.46 2.26
N TYR A 58 -6.97 -9.98 1.15
CA TYR A 58 -6.28 -9.96 -0.15
C TYR A 58 -6.27 -8.55 -0.75
N ASN A 59 -7.32 -7.79 -0.53
CA ASN A 59 -7.42 -6.37 -0.83
C ASN A 59 -7.54 -5.58 0.47
N MET A 60 -7.05 -4.34 0.47
CA MET A 60 -7.17 -3.44 1.61
C MET A 60 -8.66 -3.14 1.91
N PRO A 61 -9.12 -3.28 3.17
CA PRO A 61 -10.45 -2.84 3.59
C PRO A 61 -10.68 -1.34 3.36
N LYS A 62 -11.93 -0.91 3.23
CA LYS A 62 -12.29 0.48 2.95
C LYS A 62 -11.84 1.45 4.05
N ASN A 63 -11.87 1.01 5.30
CA ASN A 63 -11.52 1.77 6.49
C ASN A 63 -11.08 0.84 7.62
N LEU A 64 -10.57 1.44 8.70
CA LEU A 64 -10.00 0.70 9.82
C LEU A 64 -11.07 -0.04 10.65
N GLU A 65 -12.29 0.49 10.69
CA GLU A 65 -13.41 -0.16 11.37
C GLU A 65 -13.79 -1.49 10.70
N ASN A 66 -13.87 -1.50 9.37
CA ASN A 66 -14.13 -2.72 8.60
C ASN A 66 -13.00 -3.74 8.80
N TYR A 67 -11.74 -3.28 8.73
CA TYR A 67 -10.60 -4.14 9.03
C TYR A 67 -10.72 -4.78 10.42
N TYR A 68 -11.00 -3.98 11.46
CA TYR A 68 -11.13 -4.46 12.82
C TYR A 68 -12.25 -5.49 12.98
N GLN A 69 -13.43 -5.22 12.41
CA GLN A 69 -14.57 -6.15 12.46
C GLN A 69 -14.27 -7.48 11.74
N GLU A 70 -13.58 -7.43 10.62
CA GLU A 70 -13.24 -8.61 9.83
C GLU A 70 -12.10 -9.40 10.47
N ALA A 71 -11.04 -8.73 10.91
CA ALA A 71 -9.91 -9.32 11.61
C ALA A 71 -10.33 -9.93 12.97
N GLY A 72 -11.27 -9.28 13.67
CA GLY A 72 -11.82 -9.74 14.95
C GLY A 72 -12.63 -11.04 14.90
N ARG A 73 -12.74 -11.67 13.73
CA ARG A 73 -13.30 -13.03 13.58
C ARG A 73 -12.31 -14.12 13.92
N ALA A 74 -11.01 -13.81 13.86
CA ALA A 74 -9.94 -14.74 14.17
C ALA A 74 -9.75 -14.88 15.69
N GLY A 75 -9.49 -16.10 16.16
CA GLY A 75 -9.09 -16.39 17.56
C GLY A 75 -10.16 -16.15 18.62
N ARG A 76 -11.44 -16.29 18.28
CA ARG A 76 -12.53 -16.16 19.27
C ARG A 76 -12.56 -17.29 20.30
N ASP A 77 -11.91 -18.39 20.03
CA ASP A 77 -11.68 -19.51 20.93
C ASP A 77 -10.54 -19.26 21.93
N GLY A 78 -9.85 -18.12 21.83
CA GLY A 78 -8.70 -17.79 22.66
C GLY A 78 -7.38 -18.38 22.14
N GLU A 79 -7.42 -19.17 21.08
CA GLU A 79 -6.21 -19.72 20.46
C GLU A 79 -5.50 -18.68 19.61
N ARG A 80 -4.21 -18.95 19.33
CA ARG A 80 -3.41 -18.05 18.48
C ARG A 80 -3.96 -18.02 17.06
N ALA A 81 -4.26 -16.82 16.59
CA ALA A 81 -4.74 -16.60 15.25
C ALA A 81 -3.94 -15.50 14.53
N GLU A 82 -3.91 -15.55 13.21
CA GLU A 82 -3.17 -14.61 12.38
C GLU A 82 -4.11 -13.72 11.56
N CYS A 83 -3.87 -12.41 11.61
CA CYS A 83 -4.53 -11.43 10.75
C CYS A 83 -3.50 -10.90 9.75
N ILE A 84 -3.70 -11.23 8.47
CA ILE A 84 -2.78 -10.90 7.39
C ILE A 84 -3.47 -9.87 6.48
N LEU A 85 -2.82 -8.75 6.25
CA LEU A 85 -3.28 -7.71 5.32
C LEU A 85 -2.26 -7.54 4.20
N LEU A 86 -2.69 -7.78 2.96
CA LEU A 86 -1.92 -7.42 1.78
C LEU A 86 -2.28 -6.00 1.36
N PHE A 87 -1.27 -5.18 1.15
CA PHE A 87 -1.44 -3.78 0.80
C PHE A 87 -0.81 -3.47 -0.56
N SER A 88 -1.56 -2.78 -1.40
CA SER A 88 -1.05 -2.23 -2.65
C SER A 88 -1.60 -0.80 -2.87
N LEU A 89 -0.82 0.03 -3.59
CA LEU A 89 -1.32 1.35 -3.98
C LEU A 89 -2.48 1.28 -4.99
N GLY A 90 -2.63 0.16 -5.68
CA GLY A 90 -3.79 -0.11 -6.54
C GLY A 90 -5.09 -0.17 -5.74
N ASP A 91 -5.05 -0.72 -4.51
CA ASP A 91 -6.22 -0.75 -3.63
C ASP A 91 -6.64 0.66 -3.22
N VAL A 92 -5.68 1.55 -2.94
CA VAL A 92 -5.95 2.96 -2.61
C VAL A 92 -6.63 3.67 -3.77
N GLN A 93 -6.13 3.48 -5.01
CA GLN A 93 -6.76 4.08 -6.19
C GLN A 93 -8.17 3.56 -6.42
N THR A 94 -8.36 2.24 -6.24
CA THR A 94 -9.68 1.61 -6.34
C THR A 94 -10.64 2.17 -5.28
N ALA A 95 -10.19 2.34 -4.04
CA ALA A 95 -10.99 2.91 -2.97
C ALA A 95 -11.36 4.38 -3.26
N LYS A 96 -10.41 5.21 -3.71
CA LYS A 96 -10.66 6.60 -4.13
C LYS A 96 -11.71 6.66 -5.26
N TYR A 97 -11.58 5.80 -6.26
CA TYR A 97 -12.55 5.71 -7.36
C TYR A 97 -13.96 5.40 -6.84
N PHE A 98 -14.09 4.43 -5.94
CA PHE A 98 -15.41 4.12 -5.36
C PHE A 98 -15.96 5.27 -4.51
N ILE A 99 -15.14 5.96 -3.73
CA ILE A 99 -15.59 7.13 -2.96
C ILE A 99 -16.12 8.21 -3.88
N GLN A 100 -15.44 8.51 -4.98
CA GLN A 100 -15.88 9.51 -5.96
C GLN A 100 -17.21 9.15 -6.65
N ASN A 101 -17.46 7.85 -6.88
CA ASN A 101 -18.61 7.39 -7.67
C ASN A 101 -19.76 6.78 -6.82
N SER A 102 -19.59 6.63 -5.49
CA SER A 102 -20.62 6.01 -4.64
C SER A 102 -21.65 6.99 -4.08
N HIS A 103 -21.48 8.28 -4.28
CA HIS A 103 -22.37 9.33 -3.79
C HIS A 103 -23.27 9.94 -4.86
N ASP A 104 -23.31 9.37 -6.06
CA ASP A 104 -24.31 9.62 -7.09
C ASP A 104 -25.67 8.99 -6.70
N ASN A 105 -26.15 9.32 -5.50
CA ASN A 105 -27.44 8.82 -5.02
C ASN A 105 -28.43 9.98 -5.03
N ASP A 106 -29.52 9.84 -5.76
CA ASP A 106 -30.59 10.85 -5.91
C ASP A 106 -31.25 11.28 -4.57
N GLU A 107 -30.92 10.57 -3.46
CA GLU A 107 -31.44 10.84 -2.12
C GLU A 107 -30.61 11.88 -1.33
N LEU A 108 -29.39 12.21 -1.78
CA LEU A 108 -28.49 13.14 -1.08
C LEU A 108 -28.43 14.49 -1.80
N THR A 109 -28.43 15.59 -1.01
CA THR A 109 -28.06 16.87 -1.59
C THR A 109 -26.58 16.89 -1.98
N PRO A 110 -26.17 17.71 -2.97
CA PRO A 110 -24.75 17.81 -3.37
C PRO A 110 -23.80 18.07 -2.19
N GLU A 111 -24.23 18.91 -1.23
CA GLU A 111 -23.45 19.23 -0.03
C GLU A 111 -23.32 18.02 0.92
N GLN A 112 -24.40 17.22 1.05
CA GLN A 112 -24.38 15.99 1.85
C GLN A 112 -23.51 14.92 1.21
N ALA A 113 -23.57 14.77 -0.11
CA ALA A 113 -22.73 13.85 -0.87
C ALA A 113 -21.24 14.21 -0.73
N GLU A 114 -20.89 15.49 -0.86
CA GLU A 114 -19.52 15.96 -0.68
C GLU A 114 -19.01 15.76 0.76
N ALA A 115 -19.84 16.04 1.77
CA ALA A 115 -19.51 15.82 3.17
C ALA A 115 -19.30 14.33 3.49
N ALA A 116 -20.09 13.43 2.86
CA ALA A 116 -19.91 11.99 2.99
C ALA A 116 -18.62 11.53 2.31
N ALA A 117 -18.36 11.98 1.09
CA ALA A 117 -17.13 11.67 0.36
C ALA A 117 -15.87 12.15 1.09
N ARG A 118 -15.92 13.33 1.73
CA ARG A 118 -14.81 13.83 2.56
C ARG A 118 -14.56 12.92 3.75
N ARG A 119 -15.60 12.53 4.50
CA ARG A 119 -15.46 11.58 5.63
C ARG A 119 -14.90 10.23 5.19
N ASP A 120 -15.32 9.73 4.04
CA ASP A 120 -14.81 8.46 3.52
C ASP A 120 -13.35 8.57 3.08
N ARG A 121 -12.92 9.72 2.54
CA ARG A 121 -11.50 10.01 2.26
C ARG A 121 -10.67 10.04 3.55
N GLU A 122 -11.13 10.74 4.58
CA GLU A 122 -10.45 10.80 5.87
C GLU A 122 -10.27 9.41 6.49
N ARG A 123 -11.29 8.54 6.42
CA ARG A 123 -11.23 7.15 6.88
C ARG A 123 -10.26 6.30 6.04
N LEU A 124 -10.25 6.53 4.73
CA LEU A 124 -9.29 5.88 3.82
C LEU A 124 -7.86 6.27 4.17
N ASP A 125 -7.60 7.53 4.44
CA ASP A 125 -6.26 8.02 4.80
C ASP A 125 -5.77 7.41 6.11
N VAL A 126 -6.65 7.24 7.10
CA VAL A 126 -6.34 6.49 8.34
C VAL A 126 -5.98 5.04 8.04
N MET A 127 -6.75 4.36 7.17
CA MET A 127 -6.46 2.96 6.80
C MET A 127 -5.13 2.83 6.05
N VAL A 128 -4.83 3.76 5.15
CA VAL A 128 -3.54 3.83 4.45
C VAL A 128 -2.41 4.09 5.45
N GLY A 129 -2.61 4.98 6.41
CA GLY A 129 -1.68 5.23 7.52
C GLY A 129 -1.39 3.97 8.33
N TYR A 130 -2.42 3.18 8.65
CA TYR A 130 -2.26 1.87 9.31
C TYR A 130 -1.41 0.89 8.49
N CYS A 131 -1.62 0.84 7.17
CA CYS A 131 -0.85 -0.04 6.28
C CYS A 131 0.63 0.37 6.14
N LYS A 132 0.93 1.64 6.30
CA LYS A 132 2.27 2.21 6.10
C LYS A 132 3.06 2.41 7.40
N THR A 133 2.39 2.46 8.54
CA THR A 133 3.05 2.78 9.82
C THR A 133 4.14 1.78 10.18
N THR A 134 5.22 2.28 10.76
CA THR A 134 6.27 1.46 11.42
C THR A 134 6.03 1.31 12.93
N ARG A 135 5.06 2.05 13.49
CA ARG A 135 4.64 1.92 14.89
C ARG A 135 3.96 0.57 15.12
N CYS A 136 3.78 0.20 16.37
CA CYS A 136 3.00 -0.98 16.75
C CYS A 136 1.60 -0.92 16.12
N LEU A 137 1.25 -1.93 15.31
CA LEU A 137 -0.05 -1.99 14.63
C LEU A 137 -1.22 -2.05 15.62
N ARG A 138 -1.05 -2.75 16.76
CA ARG A 138 -2.08 -2.81 17.80
C ARG A 138 -2.27 -1.44 18.47
N SER A 139 -1.18 -0.75 18.81
CA SER A 139 -1.27 0.59 19.40
C SER A 139 -1.92 1.59 18.43
N TYR A 140 -1.58 1.54 17.13
CA TYR A 140 -2.22 2.38 16.13
C TYR A 140 -3.73 2.18 16.09
N LEU A 141 -4.17 0.92 16.15
CA LEU A 141 -5.57 0.55 16.11
C LEU A 141 -6.31 0.97 17.38
N LEU A 142 -5.72 0.77 18.56
CA LEU A 142 -6.25 1.19 19.84
C LEU A 142 -6.37 2.71 19.94
N ASP A 143 -5.32 3.44 19.54
CA ASP A 143 -5.34 4.92 19.47
C ASP A 143 -6.51 5.43 18.63
N TYR A 144 -6.79 4.79 17.49
CA TYR A 144 -7.92 5.15 16.63
C TYR A 144 -9.27 5.01 17.33
N PHE A 145 -9.44 3.97 18.15
CA PHE A 145 -10.66 3.75 18.93
C PHE A 145 -10.69 4.49 20.28
N GLY A 146 -9.70 5.36 20.55
CA GLY A 146 -9.64 6.20 21.74
C GLY A 146 -9.02 5.51 22.96
N GLU A 147 -8.40 4.34 22.79
CA GLU A 147 -7.69 3.62 23.83
C GLU A 147 -6.17 3.81 23.65
N HIS A 148 -5.56 4.62 24.48
CA HIS A 148 -4.13 4.89 24.39
C HIS A 148 -3.29 3.76 24.99
N HIS A 149 -2.50 3.13 24.15
CA HIS A 149 -1.55 2.09 24.54
C HIS A 149 -0.11 2.57 24.32
N THR A 150 0.64 2.70 25.40
CA THR A 150 2.06 3.07 25.34
C THR A 150 2.92 1.82 25.23
N GLY A 151 3.76 1.75 24.20
CA GLY A 151 4.70 0.65 23.95
C GLY A 151 4.31 -0.28 22.83
N GLY A 152 5.10 -1.33 22.64
CA GLY A 152 4.88 -2.36 21.61
C GLY A 152 4.05 -3.52 22.16
N CYS A 153 3.23 -4.16 21.31
CA CYS A 153 2.46 -5.34 21.71
C CYS A 153 3.28 -6.65 21.71
N GLY A 154 4.52 -6.62 21.21
CA GLY A 154 5.40 -7.80 21.10
C GLY A 154 4.91 -8.90 20.16
N ASN A 155 3.79 -8.69 19.44
CA ASN A 155 3.14 -9.75 18.65
C ASN A 155 2.86 -9.34 17.18
N CYS A 156 2.66 -8.05 16.89
CA CYS A 156 2.43 -7.61 15.50
C CYS A 156 3.73 -7.61 14.68
N SER A 157 3.59 -7.64 13.37
CA SER A 157 4.74 -7.66 12.44
C SER A 157 5.71 -6.50 12.63
N ASN A 158 5.24 -5.34 13.11
CA ASN A 158 6.10 -4.20 13.40
C ASN A 158 6.85 -4.35 14.73
N CYS A 159 6.29 -5.04 15.73
CA CYS A 159 6.99 -5.30 16.99
C CYS A 159 7.96 -6.47 16.92
N THR A 160 7.66 -7.49 16.10
CA THR A 160 8.48 -8.70 15.96
C THR A 160 9.43 -8.65 14.78
N GLY A 161 9.28 -7.66 13.87
CA GLY A 161 10.13 -7.45 12.72
C GLY A 161 11.46 -6.79 13.11
N GLU A 162 12.53 -7.20 12.44
CA GLU A 162 13.78 -6.47 12.49
C GLU A 162 13.71 -5.30 11.51
N PHE A 163 13.96 -4.09 12.02
CA PHE A 163 14.06 -2.88 11.20
C PHE A 163 15.51 -2.42 11.16
N VAL A 164 15.95 -2.05 9.97
CA VAL A 164 17.25 -1.44 9.74
C VAL A 164 17.03 0.02 9.40
N GLN A 165 17.77 0.90 10.04
CA GLN A 165 17.84 2.30 9.61
C GLN A 165 18.80 2.41 8.43
N THR A 166 18.30 2.93 7.33
CA THR A 166 19.08 3.18 6.11
C THR A 166 19.20 4.68 5.93
N ASP A 167 20.44 5.16 5.79
CA ASP A 167 20.67 6.54 5.39
C ASP A 167 20.23 6.75 3.94
N ILE A 168 19.32 7.70 3.73
CA ILE A 168 18.77 8.09 2.43
C ILE A 168 19.01 9.56 2.13
N THR A 169 19.94 10.21 2.82
CA THR A 169 20.20 11.64 2.71
C THR A 169 20.47 12.08 1.28
N THR A 170 21.29 11.33 0.55
CA THR A 170 21.61 11.61 -0.86
C THR A 170 20.37 11.50 -1.75
N GLU A 171 19.56 10.48 -1.58
CA GLU A 171 18.30 10.29 -2.30
C GLU A 171 17.28 11.37 -1.96
N ALA A 172 17.18 11.71 -0.69
CA ALA A 172 16.36 12.81 -0.20
C ALA A 172 16.74 14.14 -0.87
N GLN A 173 18.03 14.49 -0.87
CA GLN A 173 18.53 15.71 -1.53
C GLN A 173 18.19 15.73 -3.02
N LYS A 174 18.34 14.61 -3.75
CA LYS A 174 17.97 14.51 -5.17
C LYS A 174 16.49 14.75 -5.39
N ILE A 175 15.63 14.13 -4.58
CA ILE A 175 14.17 14.25 -4.67
C ILE A 175 13.75 15.68 -4.34
N LEU A 176 14.18 16.21 -3.20
CA LEU A 176 13.82 17.55 -2.74
C LEU A 176 14.31 18.63 -3.71
N SER A 177 15.53 18.47 -4.28
CA SER A 177 16.05 19.35 -5.34
C SER A 177 15.20 19.29 -6.61
N GLY A 178 14.70 18.09 -6.97
CA GLY A 178 13.77 17.92 -8.09
C GLY A 178 12.47 18.67 -7.87
N VAL A 179 11.86 18.51 -6.70
CA VAL A 179 10.60 19.20 -6.34
C VAL A 179 10.81 20.72 -6.30
N ALA A 180 11.92 21.22 -5.71
CA ALA A 180 12.25 22.64 -5.67
C ALA A 180 12.30 23.26 -7.07
N ARG A 181 12.96 22.59 -8.03
CA ARG A 181 13.08 23.05 -9.41
C ARG A 181 11.75 23.04 -10.15
N ILE A 182 10.92 22.03 -9.89
CA ILE A 182 9.57 21.94 -10.44
C ILE A 182 8.73 23.10 -9.93
N GLN A 183 8.69 23.33 -8.62
CA GLN A 183 7.90 24.41 -8.02
C GLN A 183 8.35 25.81 -8.48
N LYS A 184 9.64 25.99 -8.79
CA LYS A 184 10.14 27.23 -9.38
C LYS A 184 9.54 27.52 -10.76
N ARG A 185 9.29 26.48 -11.58
CA ARG A 185 8.69 26.61 -12.92
C ARG A 185 7.17 26.53 -12.87
N TRP A 186 6.62 25.67 -12.00
CA TRP A 186 5.19 25.44 -11.80
C TRP A 186 4.89 25.48 -10.29
N PRO A 187 4.44 26.61 -9.75
CA PRO A 187 4.16 26.75 -8.31
C PRO A 187 3.19 25.72 -7.75
N GLY A 188 2.28 25.19 -8.59
CA GLY A 188 1.35 24.12 -8.21
C GLY A 188 1.99 22.75 -8.04
N GLY A 189 3.27 22.56 -8.41
CA GLY A 189 3.95 21.27 -8.26
C GLY A 189 3.60 20.23 -9.33
N LEU A 190 3.98 18.98 -9.11
CA LEU A 190 3.66 17.82 -9.96
C LEU A 190 3.11 16.67 -9.10
N GLY A 191 2.23 15.87 -9.68
CA GLY A 191 1.80 14.61 -9.07
C GLY A 191 2.95 13.59 -8.97
N VAL A 192 2.85 12.69 -7.99
CA VAL A 192 3.88 11.66 -7.67
C VAL A 192 4.37 10.91 -8.91
N VAL A 193 3.47 10.49 -9.81
CA VAL A 193 3.83 9.71 -10.99
C VAL A 193 4.76 10.48 -11.92
N ALA A 194 4.40 11.74 -12.23
CA ALA A 194 5.21 12.59 -13.11
C ALA A 194 6.57 12.96 -12.49
N LEU A 195 6.61 13.20 -11.16
CA LEU A 195 7.84 13.42 -10.42
C LEU A 195 8.77 12.19 -10.51
N VAL A 196 8.24 10.99 -10.24
CA VAL A 196 9.01 9.74 -10.33
C VAL A 196 9.53 9.50 -11.76
N GLN A 197 8.68 9.72 -12.77
CA GLN A 197 9.07 9.58 -14.18
C GLN A 197 10.21 10.55 -14.53
N MET A 198 10.11 11.81 -14.14
CA MET A 198 11.15 12.83 -14.37
C MET A 198 12.46 12.45 -13.68
N LEU A 199 12.46 12.13 -12.39
CA LEU A 199 13.66 11.78 -11.65
C LEU A 199 14.34 10.50 -12.18
N ARG A 200 13.56 9.58 -12.75
CA ARG A 200 14.08 8.35 -13.37
C ARG A 200 14.46 8.50 -14.83
N GLY A 201 14.17 9.63 -15.46
CA GLY A 201 14.49 9.87 -16.87
C GLY A 201 13.62 9.06 -17.83
N ALA A 202 12.31 8.99 -17.56
CA ALA A 202 11.34 8.33 -18.42
C ALA A 202 11.22 9.07 -19.77
N LYS A 203 11.20 8.31 -20.86
CA LYS A 203 11.11 8.84 -22.23
C LYS A 203 9.69 8.73 -22.80
N ASP A 204 8.68 8.65 -21.94
CA ASP A 204 7.29 8.63 -22.40
C ASP A 204 6.86 10.01 -22.95
N GLN A 205 5.87 9.95 -23.84
CA GLN A 205 5.39 11.13 -24.55
C GLN A 205 4.96 12.27 -23.62
N LYS A 206 4.26 11.96 -22.53
CA LYS A 206 3.78 12.96 -21.55
C LYS A 206 4.92 13.67 -20.82
N THR A 207 5.99 12.95 -20.53
CA THR A 207 7.20 13.50 -19.88
C THR A 207 7.90 14.49 -20.81
N LEU A 208 8.03 14.15 -22.10
CA LEU A 208 8.68 14.99 -23.10
C LEU A 208 7.84 16.21 -23.48
N GLU A 209 6.53 16.03 -23.70
CA GLU A 209 5.60 17.14 -24.02
C GLU A 209 5.56 18.21 -22.91
N ARG A 210 5.70 17.79 -21.65
CA ARG A 210 5.79 18.70 -20.50
C ARG A 210 7.17 19.35 -20.33
N GLY A 211 8.16 18.97 -21.15
CA GLY A 211 9.53 19.46 -21.04
C GLY A 211 10.22 19.07 -19.72
N LEU A 212 9.84 17.92 -19.14
CA LEU A 212 10.43 17.44 -17.89
C LEU A 212 11.87 16.95 -18.09
N ASP A 213 12.23 16.57 -19.29
CA ASP A 213 13.59 16.19 -19.74
C ASP A 213 14.58 17.36 -19.70
N GLN A 214 14.09 18.61 -19.68
CA GLN A 214 14.92 19.81 -19.62
C GLN A 214 15.40 20.18 -18.20
N PHE A 215 14.87 19.50 -17.17
CA PHE A 215 15.31 19.77 -15.79
C PHE A 215 16.69 19.15 -15.52
N PRO A 216 17.59 19.85 -14.82
CA PRO A 216 18.90 19.29 -14.42
C PRO A 216 18.79 18.03 -13.54
N THR A 217 17.63 17.82 -12.94
CA THR A 217 17.33 16.65 -12.12
C THR A 217 16.66 15.50 -12.90
N TYR A 218 16.52 15.64 -14.22
CA TYR A 218 16.00 14.57 -15.06
C TYR A 218 16.98 13.39 -15.11
N GLY A 219 16.46 12.20 -14.77
CA GLY A 219 17.21 10.96 -14.83
C GLY A 219 18.31 10.77 -13.78
N ILE A 220 18.41 11.66 -12.77
CA ILE A 220 19.45 11.53 -11.72
C ILE A 220 19.23 10.32 -10.81
N MET A 221 18.06 9.69 -10.88
CA MET A 221 17.68 8.49 -10.13
C MET A 221 17.25 7.34 -11.06
N ARG A 222 17.81 7.26 -12.27
CA ARG A 222 17.46 6.26 -13.29
C ARG A 222 17.63 4.82 -12.82
N ASP A 223 18.60 4.59 -11.96
CA ASP A 223 18.96 3.26 -11.43
C ASP A 223 18.07 2.84 -10.26
N VAL A 224 17.26 3.76 -9.73
CA VAL A 224 16.35 3.48 -8.61
C VAL A 224 15.02 2.92 -9.13
N PRO A 225 14.59 1.72 -8.69
CA PRO A 225 13.30 1.15 -9.10
C PRO A 225 12.12 2.03 -8.67
N PRO A 226 10.99 2.06 -9.44
CA PRO A 226 9.83 2.89 -9.10
C PRO A 226 9.27 2.64 -7.70
N GLN A 227 9.26 1.37 -7.27
CA GLN A 227 8.81 0.98 -5.92
C GLN A 227 9.69 1.58 -4.83
N ARG A 228 11.02 1.61 -5.05
CA ARG A 228 11.98 2.21 -4.12
C ARG A 228 11.82 3.73 -4.06
N MET A 229 11.58 4.37 -5.19
CA MET A 229 11.28 5.81 -5.25
C MET A 229 10.07 6.18 -4.41
N ARG A 230 9.04 5.35 -4.42
CA ARG A 230 7.84 5.58 -3.61
C ARG A 230 8.12 5.47 -2.13
N LEU A 231 8.94 4.50 -1.69
CA LEU A 231 9.35 4.39 -0.29
C LEU A 231 10.12 5.64 0.18
N TYR A 232 10.98 6.20 -0.65
CA TYR A 232 11.66 7.45 -0.34
C TYR A 232 10.69 8.63 -0.23
N LEU A 233 9.73 8.74 -1.15
CA LEU A 233 8.70 9.78 -1.09
C LEU A 233 7.84 9.66 0.15
N ASP A 234 7.38 8.44 0.48
CA ASP A 234 6.59 8.15 1.68
C ASP A 234 7.39 8.54 2.94
N ALA A 235 8.67 8.16 3.04
CA ALA A 235 9.53 8.52 4.17
C ALA A 235 9.74 10.05 4.31
N LEU A 236 9.87 10.75 3.19
CA LEU A 236 10.02 12.21 3.20
C LEU A 236 8.72 12.93 3.56
N GLN A 237 7.56 12.38 3.20
CA GLN A 237 6.26 12.89 3.61
C GLN A 237 6.00 12.61 5.10
N GLU A 238 6.28 11.40 5.59
CA GLU A 238 6.13 11.03 6.99
C GLU A 238 6.99 11.88 7.92
N GLN A 239 8.21 12.19 7.50
CA GLN A 239 9.13 13.07 8.24
C GLN A 239 8.86 14.56 8.04
N GLY A 240 7.88 14.91 7.22
CA GLY A 240 7.42 16.27 7.01
C GLY A 240 8.33 17.15 6.15
N TYR A 241 9.15 16.58 5.28
CA TYR A 241 9.94 17.32 4.28
C TYR A 241 9.14 17.59 3.01
N LEU A 242 8.20 16.73 2.69
CA LEU A 242 7.26 16.85 1.58
C LEU A 242 5.83 16.88 2.10
N ALA A 243 4.96 17.60 1.40
CA ALA A 243 3.52 17.58 1.59
C ALA A 243 2.83 17.23 0.27
N GLU A 244 1.69 16.55 0.38
CA GLU A 244 0.78 16.35 -0.73
C GLU A 244 -0.36 17.36 -0.60
N THR A 245 -0.64 18.11 -1.66
CA THR A 245 -1.65 19.18 -1.68
C THR A 245 -2.59 18.97 -2.86
N GLY A 246 -3.86 19.34 -2.69
CA GLY A 246 -4.91 19.20 -3.70
C GLY A 246 -5.70 17.90 -3.55
N ASP A 247 -7.03 18.02 -3.54
CA ASP A 247 -7.94 16.90 -3.31
C ASP A 247 -8.15 16.03 -4.56
N GLU A 248 -8.37 16.67 -5.70
CA GLU A 248 -8.70 15.97 -6.96
C GLU A 248 -7.45 15.54 -7.74
N PHE A 249 -6.42 16.40 -7.76
CA PHE A 249 -5.14 16.15 -8.43
C PHE A 249 -3.99 16.40 -7.45
N PRO A 250 -3.69 15.43 -6.57
CA PRO A 250 -2.69 15.62 -5.56
C PRO A 250 -1.29 15.84 -6.16
N VAL A 251 -0.62 16.87 -5.70
CA VAL A 251 0.73 17.26 -6.12
C VAL A 251 1.68 17.30 -4.93
N ILE A 252 2.94 17.01 -5.19
CA ILE A 252 4.00 17.02 -4.18
C ILE A 252 4.65 18.39 -4.11
N THR A 253 4.71 18.91 -2.90
CA THR A 253 5.32 20.21 -2.60
C THR A 253 6.34 20.11 -1.46
N LEU A 254 7.29 21.04 -1.44
CA LEU A 254 8.22 21.17 -0.30
C LEU A 254 7.52 21.83 0.90
N THR A 255 7.90 21.37 2.07
CA THR A 255 7.54 22.03 3.33
C THR A 255 8.64 23.03 3.76
N ALA A 256 8.36 23.80 4.82
CA ALA A 256 9.35 24.68 5.45
C ALA A 256 10.55 23.91 6.05
N LYS A 257 10.45 22.60 6.24
CA LYS A 257 11.53 21.75 6.77
C LYS A 257 12.55 21.32 5.70
N ALA A 258 12.16 21.26 4.44
CA ALA A 258 13.01 20.77 3.35
C ALA A 258 14.38 21.49 3.19
N PRO A 259 14.51 22.81 3.43
CA PRO A 259 15.80 23.51 3.40
C PRO A 259 16.86 22.94 4.33
N ALA A 260 16.48 22.35 5.47
CA ALA A 260 17.42 21.74 6.42
C ALA A 260 18.24 20.62 5.77
N VAL A 261 17.60 19.77 4.95
CA VAL A 261 18.26 18.69 4.22
C VAL A 261 19.05 19.23 3.01
N LEU A 262 18.48 20.22 2.30
CA LEU A 262 19.09 20.74 1.07
C LEU A 262 20.33 21.60 1.31
N PHE A 263 20.35 22.39 2.42
CA PHE A 263 21.35 23.44 2.63
C PHE A 263 22.08 23.36 3.96
N HIS A 264 21.55 22.63 4.96
CA HIS A 264 22.09 22.60 6.31
C HIS A 264 22.63 21.22 6.73
N GLY A 265 22.67 20.25 5.80
CA GLY A 265 23.28 18.94 6.06
C GLY A 265 22.50 18.04 7.00
N GLU A 266 21.19 18.31 7.20
CA GLU A 266 20.35 17.40 8.00
C GLU A 266 20.30 16.01 7.34
N GLU A 267 20.65 14.99 8.12
CA GLU A 267 20.62 13.60 7.70
C GLU A 267 19.18 13.07 7.68
N VAL A 268 18.85 12.30 6.65
CA VAL A 268 17.54 11.66 6.51
C VAL A 268 17.72 10.16 6.53
N THR A 269 17.10 9.50 7.50
CA THR A 269 17.09 8.05 7.60
C THR A 269 15.70 7.49 7.32
N MET A 270 15.63 6.28 6.82
CA MET A 270 14.40 5.53 6.59
C MET A 270 14.46 4.21 7.33
N GLN A 271 13.39 3.86 8.03
CA GLN A 271 13.25 2.53 8.61
C GLN A 271 12.77 1.55 7.54
N GLU A 272 13.52 0.48 7.37
CA GLU A 272 13.17 -0.61 6.47
C GLU A 272 13.10 -1.92 7.23
N ARG A 273 12.14 -2.73 6.89
CA ARG A 273 12.11 -4.09 7.40
C ARG A 273 13.32 -4.85 6.85
N ALA A 274 14.12 -5.45 7.73
CA ALA A 274 15.21 -6.32 7.31
C ALA A 274 14.65 -7.42 6.40
N ALA A 275 15.23 -7.59 5.21
CA ALA A 275 14.80 -8.64 4.31
C ALA A 275 15.06 -10.00 4.96
N THR A 276 14.06 -10.83 5.10
CA THR A 276 14.23 -12.18 5.62
C THR A 276 15.18 -12.98 4.73
N ALA A 277 15.89 -13.97 5.32
CA ALA A 277 16.79 -14.82 4.55
C ALA A 277 16.09 -15.50 3.35
N GLN A 278 14.80 -15.81 3.50
CA GLN A 278 13.97 -16.38 2.44
C GLN A 278 13.68 -15.37 1.31
N GLU A 279 13.39 -14.12 1.62
CA GLU A 279 13.19 -13.04 0.62
C GLU A 279 14.48 -12.72 -0.13
N THR A 280 15.60 -12.71 0.58
CA THR A 280 16.92 -12.51 -0.02
C THR A 280 17.26 -13.66 -0.98
N GLN A 281 16.94 -14.89 -0.60
CA GLN A 281 17.16 -16.07 -1.45
C GLN A 281 16.21 -16.11 -2.65
N ALA A 282 14.95 -15.71 -2.49
CA ALA A 282 13.98 -15.58 -3.57
C ALA A 282 14.39 -14.49 -4.58
N LYS A 283 14.84 -13.33 -4.10
CA LYS A 283 15.37 -12.24 -4.96
C LYS A 283 16.63 -12.69 -5.73
N ARG A 284 17.55 -13.42 -5.10
CA ARG A 284 18.73 -14.00 -5.77
C ARG A 284 18.36 -15.05 -6.83
N ARG A 285 17.36 -15.90 -6.58
CA ARG A 285 16.85 -16.87 -7.57
C ARG A 285 16.18 -16.17 -8.76
N ALA A 286 15.36 -15.15 -8.51
CA ALA A 286 14.71 -14.36 -9.54
C ALA A 286 15.72 -13.58 -10.41
N SER A 287 16.76 -12.99 -9.81
CA SER A 287 17.85 -12.32 -10.51
C SER A 287 18.63 -13.30 -11.39
N ARG A 288 19.02 -14.46 -10.87
CA ARG A 288 19.71 -15.51 -11.65
C ARG A 288 18.86 -16.01 -12.84
N LYS A 289 17.53 -16.18 -12.66
CA LYS A 289 16.64 -16.55 -13.76
C LYS A 289 16.56 -15.48 -14.86
N LYS A 290 16.55 -14.20 -14.49
CA LYS A 290 16.56 -13.08 -15.45
C LYS A 290 17.89 -12.98 -16.20
N THR A 291 19.01 -13.20 -15.51
CA THR A 291 20.35 -13.19 -16.14
C THR A 291 20.49 -14.37 -17.11
N ALA A 292 20.11 -15.58 -16.71
CA ALA A 292 20.14 -16.77 -17.56
C ALA A 292 19.25 -16.62 -18.82
N ALA A 293 18.05 -16.04 -18.67
CA ALA A 293 17.15 -15.77 -19.82
C ALA A 293 17.74 -14.70 -20.76
N ARG A 294 18.45 -13.70 -20.24
CA ARG A 294 19.15 -12.69 -21.06
C ARG A 294 20.34 -13.27 -21.82
N THR A 295 21.12 -14.15 -21.19
CA THR A 295 22.24 -14.83 -21.83
C THR A 295 21.76 -15.78 -22.94
N ALA A 296 20.70 -16.55 -22.69
CA ALA A 296 20.10 -17.43 -23.69
C ALA A 296 19.53 -16.68 -24.90
N LEU A 297 18.97 -15.46 -24.71
CA LEU A 297 18.50 -14.61 -25.80
C LEU A 297 19.67 -14.02 -26.63
N SER A 298 20.79 -13.63 -25.97
CA SER A 298 21.96 -13.13 -26.70
C SER A 298 22.68 -14.24 -27.50
N GLU A 299 22.74 -15.46 -26.97
CA GLU A 299 23.30 -16.62 -27.68
C GLU A 299 22.42 -17.07 -28.86
N ALA A 300 21.11 -16.85 -28.80
CA ALA A 300 20.18 -17.12 -29.90
C ALA A 300 20.30 -16.08 -31.03
N ASP A 301 20.56 -14.81 -30.72
CA ASP A 301 20.78 -13.76 -31.71
C ASP A 301 22.15 -13.91 -32.41
N ASP A 302 23.20 -14.34 -31.71
CA ASP A 302 24.51 -14.62 -32.30
C ASP A 302 24.54 -15.87 -33.20
N SER A 303 23.55 -16.75 -33.09
CA SER A 303 23.45 -17.95 -33.92
C SER A 303 22.63 -17.75 -35.22
N LEU A 304 22.11 -16.53 -35.43
CA LEU A 304 21.31 -16.14 -36.61
C LEU A 304 22.09 -15.20 -37.57
N LEU A 305 23.33 -14.88 -37.28
CA LEU A 305 24.29 -14.19 -38.15
C LEU A 305 25.35 -15.17 -38.65
#